data_2205ec71af20280e8b639f1ef29b1dee
#
_entry.id   2205ec71af20280e8b639f1ef29b1dee
#
_cell.length_a   1.000
_cell.length_b   1.000
_cell.length_c   1.000
_cell.angle_alpha   90.00
_cell.angle_beta   90.00
_cell.angle_gamma   90.00
#
_symmetry.space_group_name_H-M   'P 1'
#
loop_
_entity.id
_entity.type
_entity.pdbx_description
1 polymer ?
#
loop_
_entity_poly.entity_id
_entity_poly.type
_entity_poly.pdbx_seq_one_letter_code
_entity_poly.pdbx_strand_id
1 'polypeptide(L)'
;MFNAVIDAPFGKIGVRLEGEAVREIVYLPDSVANVEPDSALAKQAVEQIEQYLQHASASFDLPLADVGTPFQRRVWQAISEIPPGVVMTYGQLAKQIGSVPRAVGQACGSNFFPIVIPCHRVLAAGNKLGGFSAYGGTKTKQKLLALEGVHFDRAPRLPGF
;
A
#
# COMPACT_ATOMS: atom_id res chain seq x y z
N MET A 1 -18.35 -7.02 5.46
CA MET A 1 -18.50 -6.10 6.61
C MET A 1 -17.13 -5.76 7.16
N PHE A 2 -16.89 -4.51 7.45
CA PHE A 2 -15.59 -4.07 7.96
C PHE A 2 -15.58 -4.03 9.48
N ASN A 3 -14.44 -4.35 10.05
CA ASN A 3 -14.22 -4.27 11.50
C ASN A 3 -13.82 -2.86 11.92
N ALA A 4 -13.39 -2.02 10.98
CA ALA A 4 -13.15 -0.60 11.17
C ALA A 4 -13.15 0.09 9.80
N VAL A 5 -13.60 1.35 9.76
CA VAL A 5 -13.48 2.22 8.60
C VAL A 5 -13.08 3.59 9.11
N ILE A 6 -11.99 4.15 8.60
CA ILE A 6 -11.46 5.44 9.05
C ILE A 6 -11.30 6.41 7.88
N ASP A 7 -11.21 7.68 8.20
CA ASP A 7 -10.91 8.73 7.22
C ASP A 7 -9.45 8.67 6.77
N ALA A 8 -9.22 9.04 5.52
CA ALA A 8 -7.87 9.18 4.97
C ALA A 8 -7.86 10.35 3.99
N PRO A 9 -6.67 10.90 3.65
CA PRO A 9 -6.59 12.02 2.71
C PRO A 9 -7.16 11.74 1.32
N PHE A 10 -7.35 10.48 0.98
CA PHE A 10 -7.81 10.04 -0.35
C PHE A 10 -9.14 9.27 -0.30
N GLY A 11 -9.89 9.39 0.80
CA GLY A 11 -11.16 8.70 0.96
C GLY A 11 -11.23 8.03 2.31
N LYS A 12 -11.53 6.75 2.32
CA LYS A 12 -11.63 5.95 3.54
C LYS A 12 -10.72 4.73 3.44
N ILE A 13 -10.37 4.19 4.59
CA ILE A 13 -9.65 2.91 4.67
C ILE A 13 -10.49 1.97 5.51
N GLY A 14 -10.80 0.80 4.96
CA GLY A 14 -11.51 -0.25 5.66
C GLY A 14 -10.57 -1.37 6.07
N VAL A 15 -10.81 -1.95 7.25
CA VAL A 15 -10.03 -3.07 7.78
C VAL A 15 -10.96 -4.23 8.04
N ARG A 16 -10.61 -5.40 7.50
CA ARG A 16 -11.29 -6.67 7.80
C ARG A 16 -10.36 -7.59 8.54
N LEU A 17 -10.90 -8.25 9.55
CA LEU A 17 -10.16 -9.21 10.35
C LEU A 17 -10.70 -10.62 10.11
N GLU A 18 -9.84 -11.59 10.33
CA GLU A 18 -10.22 -13.00 10.36
C GLU A 18 -9.47 -13.63 11.52
N GLY A 19 -10.21 -13.96 12.59
CA GLY A 19 -9.60 -14.45 13.82
C GLY A 19 -8.66 -13.41 14.41
N GLU A 20 -7.44 -13.82 14.69
CA GLU A 20 -6.42 -12.96 15.30
C GLU A 20 -5.51 -12.31 14.26
N ALA A 21 -5.97 -12.16 13.01
CA ALA A 21 -5.15 -11.60 11.95
C ALA A 21 -5.94 -10.60 11.11
N VAL A 22 -5.21 -9.66 10.47
CA VAL A 22 -5.79 -8.76 9.48
C VAL A 22 -5.98 -9.55 8.20
N ARG A 23 -7.21 -9.61 7.72
CA ARG A 23 -7.54 -10.35 6.50
C ARG A 23 -7.36 -9.49 5.26
N GLU A 24 -7.67 -8.19 5.38
CA GLU A 24 -7.54 -7.29 4.23
C GLU A 24 -7.65 -5.83 4.68
N ILE A 25 -6.98 -4.96 3.94
CA ILE A 25 -7.10 -3.51 4.06
C ILE A 25 -7.57 -3.01 2.69
N VAL A 26 -8.58 -2.14 2.67
CA VAL A 26 -9.22 -1.70 1.42
C VAL A 26 -9.36 -0.19 1.40
N TYR A 27 -9.05 0.43 0.25
CA TYR A 27 -9.36 1.83 0.03
C TYR A 27 -10.81 1.98 -0.40
N LEU A 28 -11.52 2.93 0.18
CA LEU A 28 -12.94 3.11 -0.02
C LEU A 28 -13.26 4.57 -0.35
N PRO A 29 -14.40 4.82 -1.05
CA PRO A 29 -14.82 6.20 -1.30
C PRO A 29 -15.32 6.90 -0.03
N ASP A 30 -15.31 8.23 -0.05
CA ASP A 30 -15.77 9.05 1.06
C ASP A 30 -17.21 8.77 1.48
N SER A 31 -18.01 8.25 0.57
CA SER A 31 -19.42 7.96 0.84
C SER A 31 -19.63 6.81 1.82
N VAL A 32 -18.60 6.01 2.07
CA VAL A 32 -18.70 4.88 3.02
C VAL A 32 -18.65 5.45 4.43
N ALA A 33 -19.59 5.01 5.27
CA ALA A 33 -19.66 5.48 6.66
C ALA A 33 -18.50 4.90 7.47
N ASN A 34 -18.01 5.70 8.42
CA ASN A 34 -16.99 5.24 9.36
C ASN A 34 -17.57 4.14 10.25
N VAL A 35 -16.70 3.21 10.63
CA VAL A 35 -17.02 2.12 11.55
C VAL A 35 -15.99 2.11 12.65
N GLU A 36 -16.44 2.22 13.90
CA GLU A 36 -15.54 2.18 15.05
C GLU A 36 -14.89 0.80 15.16
N PRO A 37 -13.60 0.73 15.54
CA PRO A 37 -12.95 -0.56 15.71
C PRO A 37 -13.66 -1.41 16.76
N ASP A 38 -13.92 -2.67 16.41
CA ASP A 38 -14.76 -3.55 17.22
C ASP A 38 -13.96 -4.56 18.06
N SER A 39 -12.63 -4.43 18.10
CA SER A 39 -11.78 -5.35 18.84
C SER A 39 -10.42 -4.71 19.12
N ALA A 40 -9.61 -5.36 19.97
CA ALA A 40 -8.26 -4.88 20.25
C ALA A 40 -7.39 -4.87 19.00
N LEU A 41 -7.49 -5.90 18.17
CA LEU A 41 -6.72 -5.96 16.93
C LEU A 41 -7.17 -4.88 15.94
N ALA A 42 -8.48 -4.64 15.81
CA ALA A 42 -8.99 -3.58 14.96
C ALA A 42 -8.49 -2.21 15.43
N LYS A 43 -8.46 -1.96 16.72
CA LYS A 43 -7.90 -0.72 17.28
C LYS A 43 -6.42 -0.58 16.98
N GLN A 44 -5.66 -1.64 17.15
CA GLN A 44 -4.23 -1.65 16.84
C GLN A 44 -3.98 -1.32 15.37
N ALA A 45 -4.76 -1.94 14.47
CA ALA A 45 -4.65 -1.69 13.03
C ALA A 45 -4.94 -0.22 12.71
N VAL A 46 -6.02 0.32 13.26
CA VAL A 46 -6.40 1.73 13.05
C VAL A 46 -5.31 2.65 13.58
N GLU A 47 -4.81 2.41 14.77
CA GLU A 47 -3.76 3.25 15.37
C GLU A 47 -2.51 3.28 14.50
N GLN A 48 -2.07 2.12 14.02
CA GLN A 48 -0.86 2.05 13.20
C GLN A 48 -1.06 2.73 11.84
N ILE A 49 -2.22 2.55 11.21
CA ILE A 49 -2.53 3.22 9.95
C ILE A 49 -2.59 4.72 10.16
N GLU A 50 -3.23 5.20 11.22
CA GLU A 50 -3.31 6.63 11.52
C GLU A 50 -1.93 7.22 11.80
N GLN A 51 -1.09 6.50 12.52
CA GLN A 51 0.30 6.93 12.74
C GLN A 51 1.04 7.07 11.42
N TYR A 52 0.88 6.11 10.51
CA TYR A 52 1.48 6.21 9.19
C TYR A 52 0.99 7.43 8.43
N LEU A 53 -0.30 7.71 8.46
CA LEU A 53 -0.85 8.87 7.75
C LEU A 53 -0.33 10.20 8.29
N GLN A 54 0.07 10.24 9.55
CA GLN A 54 0.66 11.43 10.18
C GLN A 54 2.18 11.45 10.07
N HIS A 55 2.81 10.28 10.17
CA HIS A 55 4.25 10.13 10.12
C HIS A 55 4.59 8.92 9.25
N ALA A 56 4.83 9.16 7.99
CA ALA A 56 4.99 8.09 7.00
C ALA A 56 6.18 7.16 7.27
N SER A 57 7.04 7.49 8.21
CA SER A 57 8.14 6.62 8.64
C SER A 57 7.72 5.60 9.70
N ALA A 58 6.47 5.66 10.17
CA ALA A 58 5.97 4.68 11.13
C ALA A 58 5.99 3.27 10.55
N SER A 59 6.26 2.29 11.37
CA SER A 59 6.33 0.89 10.96
C SER A 59 5.09 0.13 11.41
N PHE A 60 4.89 -1.04 10.81
CA PHE A 60 3.75 -1.91 11.10
C PHE A 60 4.22 -3.23 11.71
N ASP A 61 3.49 -3.71 12.70
CA ASP A 61 3.73 -5.04 13.29
C ASP A 61 2.44 -5.85 13.39
N LEU A 62 1.48 -5.59 12.49
CA LEU A 62 0.18 -6.26 12.49
C LEU A 62 0.31 -7.71 12.03
N PRO A 63 -0.38 -8.64 12.70
CA PRO A 63 -0.45 -10.02 12.20
C PRO A 63 -1.33 -10.05 10.95
N LEU A 64 -0.78 -10.50 9.84
CA LEU A 64 -1.49 -10.57 8.56
C LEU A 64 -1.95 -12.00 8.32
N ALA A 65 -3.15 -12.15 7.77
CA ALA A 65 -3.69 -13.46 7.43
C ALA A 65 -2.82 -14.14 6.38
N ASP A 66 -2.79 -15.45 6.43
CA ASP A 66 -1.97 -16.27 5.54
C ASP A 66 -2.68 -16.46 4.21
N VAL A 67 -2.57 -15.47 3.34
CA VAL A 67 -3.24 -15.44 2.04
C VAL A 67 -2.24 -15.21 0.91
N GLY A 68 -2.66 -15.56 -0.31
CA GLY A 68 -1.83 -15.39 -1.49
C GLY A 68 -1.04 -16.66 -1.84
N THR A 69 -0.55 -16.70 -3.07
CA THR A 69 0.29 -17.80 -3.56
C THR A 69 1.71 -17.65 -3.01
N PRO A 70 2.53 -18.72 -3.05
CA PRO A 70 3.94 -18.59 -2.64
C PRO A 70 4.68 -17.51 -3.41
N PHE A 71 4.40 -17.36 -4.72
CA PHE A 71 5.03 -16.29 -5.51
C PHE A 71 4.57 -14.91 -5.05
N GLN A 72 3.28 -14.71 -4.84
CA GLN A 72 2.75 -13.43 -4.36
C GLN A 72 3.39 -13.06 -3.04
N ARG A 73 3.47 -14.00 -2.09
CA ARG A 73 4.08 -13.75 -0.78
C ARG A 73 5.54 -13.37 -0.91
N ARG A 74 6.27 -13.99 -1.82
CA ARG A 74 7.68 -13.67 -2.07
C ARG A 74 7.84 -12.25 -2.58
N VAL A 75 6.95 -11.82 -3.51
CA VAL A 75 6.93 -10.45 -4.00
C VAL A 75 6.59 -9.49 -2.87
N TRP A 76 5.54 -9.79 -2.11
CA TRP A 76 5.11 -8.93 -1.00
C TRP A 76 6.19 -8.80 0.08
N GLN A 77 6.92 -9.85 0.36
CA GLN A 77 8.04 -9.81 1.30
C GLN A 77 9.12 -8.84 0.81
N ALA A 78 9.47 -8.93 -0.46
CA ALA A 78 10.47 -8.03 -1.04
C ALA A 78 10.00 -6.58 -1.02
N ILE A 79 8.72 -6.35 -1.33
CA ILE A 79 8.12 -5.01 -1.28
C ILE A 79 8.15 -4.45 0.14
N SER A 80 7.89 -5.29 1.14
CA SER A 80 7.86 -4.87 2.54
C SER A 80 9.21 -4.37 3.03
N GLU A 81 10.28 -4.71 2.34
CA GLU A 81 11.62 -4.27 2.69
C GLU A 81 11.98 -2.91 2.08
N ILE A 82 11.12 -2.34 1.24
CA ILE A 82 11.36 -1.00 0.68
C ILE A 82 10.96 0.04 1.72
N PRO A 83 11.91 0.86 2.21
CA PRO A 83 11.58 1.83 3.25
C PRO A 83 10.78 3.01 2.71
N PRO A 84 10.11 3.77 3.59
CA PRO A 84 9.41 5.00 3.19
C PRO A 84 10.38 5.97 2.50
N GLY A 85 9.89 6.63 1.45
CA GLY A 85 10.69 7.59 0.68
C GLY A 85 11.58 6.95 -0.37
N VAL A 86 11.67 5.63 -0.41
CA VAL A 86 12.42 4.89 -1.41
C VAL A 86 11.45 4.25 -2.39
N VAL A 87 11.79 4.26 -3.65
CA VAL A 87 10.98 3.63 -4.71
C VAL A 87 11.85 2.68 -5.51
N MET A 88 11.21 1.65 -6.06
CA MET A 88 11.84 0.71 -6.98
C MET A 88 10.93 0.54 -8.19
N THR A 89 11.50 0.23 -9.34
CA THR A 89 10.68 -0.15 -10.50
C THR A 89 10.32 -1.62 -10.42
N TYR A 90 9.26 -2.02 -11.13
CA TYR A 90 8.91 -3.43 -11.26
C TYR A 90 10.08 -4.24 -11.80
N GLY A 91 10.85 -3.66 -12.74
CA GLY A 91 12.03 -4.35 -13.30
C GLY A 91 13.13 -4.55 -12.26
N GLN A 92 13.41 -3.54 -11.45
CA GLN A 92 14.42 -3.66 -10.39
C GLN A 92 14.03 -4.72 -9.37
N LEU A 93 12.77 -4.71 -8.95
CA LEU A 93 12.27 -5.69 -7.99
C LEU A 93 12.28 -7.10 -8.59
N ALA A 94 11.86 -7.23 -9.84
CA ALA A 94 11.87 -8.51 -10.54
C ALA A 94 13.29 -9.09 -10.61
N LYS A 95 14.27 -8.26 -10.95
CA LYS A 95 15.66 -8.69 -11.01
C LYS A 95 16.15 -9.19 -9.66
N GLN A 96 15.78 -8.49 -8.60
CA GLN A 96 16.18 -8.84 -7.23
C GLN A 96 15.67 -10.23 -6.84
N ILE A 97 14.45 -10.59 -7.23
CA ILE A 97 13.83 -11.86 -6.83
C ILE A 97 13.89 -12.94 -7.91
N GLY A 98 14.57 -12.67 -9.03
CA GLY A 98 14.70 -13.65 -10.12
C GLY A 98 13.41 -13.87 -10.90
N SER A 99 12.67 -12.81 -11.19
CA SER A 99 11.40 -12.89 -11.93
C SER A 99 11.37 -11.86 -13.06
N VAL A 100 10.18 -11.56 -13.58
CA VAL A 100 9.97 -10.61 -14.66
C VAL A 100 9.03 -9.50 -14.20
N PRO A 101 9.12 -8.27 -14.76
CA PRO A 101 8.33 -7.14 -14.31
C PRO A 101 6.82 -7.39 -14.33
N ARG A 102 6.34 -8.09 -15.37
CA ARG A 102 4.91 -8.36 -15.51
C ARG A 102 4.36 -9.20 -14.35
N ALA A 103 5.09 -10.24 -13.96
CA ALA A 103 4.68 -11.10 -12.85
C ALA A 103 4.68 -10.34 -11.53
N VAL A 104 5.69 -9.50 -11.32
CA VAL A 104 5.77 -8.64 -10.13
C VAL A 104 4.59 -7.67 -10.11
N GLY A 105 4.27 -7.04 -11.24
CA GLY A 105 3.15 -6.12 -11.34
C GLY A 105 1.81 -6.78 -11.00
N GLN A 106 1.61 -8.02 -11.46
CA GLN A 106 0.40 -8.77 -11.13
C GLN A 106 0.31 -9.08 -9.64
N ALA A 107 1.42 -9.47 -9.02
CA ALA A 107 1.45 -9.74 -7.59
C ALA A 107 1.21 -8.46 -6.78
N CYS A 108 1.72 -7.32 -7.23
CA CYS A 108 1.41 -6.03 -6.62
C CYS A 108 -0.09 -5.73 -6.68
N GLY A 109 -0.71 -5.98 -7.84
CA GLY A 109 -2.14 -5.74 -8.02
C GLY A 109 -3.03 -6.64 -7.17
N SER A 110 -2.49 -7.74 -6.66
CA SER A 110 -3.22 -8.69 -5.82
C SER A 110 -2.99 -8.48 -4.32
N ASN A 111 -2.31 -7.41 -3.92
CA ASN A 111 -1.98 -7.15 -2.53
C ASN A 111 -3.25 -6.91 -1.70
N PHE A 112 -3.44 -7.72 -0.67
CA PHE A 112 -4.58 -7.59 0.27
C PHE A 112 -4.31 -6.58 1.39
N PHE A 113 -3.08 -6.09 1.51
CA PHE A 113 -2.66 -5.29 2.67
C PHE A 113 -1.95 -4.01 2.23
N PRO A 114 -2.62 -3.16 1.41
CA PRO A 114 -1.98 -1.90 0.98
C PRO A 114 -1.57 -1.08 2.20
N ILE A 115 -0.58 -0.24 2.05
CA ILE A 115 0.08 0.53 3.10
C ILE A 115 1.01 -0.35 3.94
N VAL A 116 0.51 -1.41 4.54
CA VAL A 116 1.33 -2.34 5.34
C VAL A 116 2.36 -3.03 4.44
N ILE A 117 1.92 -3.54 3.29
CA ILE A 117 2.80 -4.01 2.23
C ILE A 117 2.79 -2.91 1.17
N PRO A 118 3.86 -2.10 1.08
CA PRO A 118 3.80 -0.81 0.40
C PRO A 118 3.97 -0.91 -1.11
N CYS A 119 3.00 -1.51 -1.80
CA CYS A 119 2.99 -1.61 -3.26
C CYS A 119 3.10 -0.27 -3.95
N HIS A 120 2.67 0.81 -3.30
CA HIS A 120 2.75 2.15 -3.88
C HIS A 120 4.20 2.60 -4.09
N ARG A 121 5.18 1.94 -3.47
CA ARG A 121 6.60 2.24 -3.65
C ARG A 121 7.20 1.57 -4.88
N VAL A 122 6.41 0.80 -5.63
CA VAL A 122 6.88 0.14 -6.85
C VAL A 122 6.33 0.88 -8.05
N LEU A 123 7.23 1.31 -8.94
CA LEU A 123 6.92 2.19 -10.07
C LEU A 123 7.13 1.47 -11.39
N ALA A 124 6.55 2.03 -12.46
CA ALA A 124 6.81 1.55 -13.81
C ALA A 124 8.21 1.98 -14.29
N ALA A 125 8.62 1.42 -15.41
CA ALA A 125 9.92 1.73 -16.01
C ALA A 125 10.12 3.23 -16.17
N GLY A 126 11.34 3.71 -15.93
CA GLY A 126 11.66 5.13 -15.98
C GLY A 126 11.13 5.91 -14.80
N ASN A 127 10.83 5.24 -13.70
CA ASN A 127 10.26 5.84 -12.49
C ASN A 127 8.92 6.54 -12.75
N LYS A 128 8.17 6.03 -13.72
CA LYS A 128 6.80 6.50 -13.97
C LYS A 128 5.86 5.89 -12.95
N LEU A 129 4.79 6.62 -12.66
CA LEU A 129 3.85 6.20 -11.62
C LEU A 129 3.25 4.82 -11.86
N GLY A 130 2.95 4.48 -13.12
CA GLY A 130 2.35 3.20 -13.47
C GLY A 130 0.89 3.12 -13.06
N GLY A 131 0.33 1.92 -13.20
CA GLY A 131 -1.04 1.66 -12.79
C GLY A 131 -1.17 1.42 -11.29
N PHE A 132 -2.40 1.51 -10.80
CA PHE A 132 -2.72 1.21 -9.42
C PHE A 132 -4.18 0.77 -9.37
N SER A 133 -4.43 -0.46 -8.96
CA SER A 133 -5.77 -1.05 -9.03
C SER A 133 -6.67 -0.68 -7.85
N ALA A 134 -6.14 -0.06 -6.81
CA ALA A 134 -6.93 0.34 -5.65
C ALA A 134 -7.84 1.53 -5.97
N TYR A 135 -8.84 1.77 -5.14
CA TYR A 135 -9.73 2.90 -5.29
C TYR A 135 -8.94 4.22 -5.36
N GLY A 136 -9.30 5.07 -6.29
CA GLY A 136 -8.59 6.32 -6.54
C GLY A 136 -7.43 6.18 -7.53
N GLY A 137 -7.03 4.95 -7.86
CA GLY A 137 -6.01 4.69 -8.86
C GLY A 137 -4.71 5.41 -8.60
N THR A 138 -4.15 6.01 -9.64
CA THR A 138 -2.85 6.70 -9.53
C THR A 138 -2.88 7.90 -8.60
N LYS A 139 -4.04 8.53 -8.39
CA LYS A 139 -4.14 9.64 -7.44
C LYS A 139 -3.88 9.19 -6.02
N THR A 140 -4.43 8.04 -5.61
CA THR A 140 -4.15 7.46 -4.29
C THR A 140 -2.68 7.14 -4.15
N LYS A 141 -2.11 6.52 -5.18
CA LYS A 141 -0.68 6.18 -5.19
C LYS A 141 0.18 7.44 -5.03
N GLN A 142 -0.13 8.51 -5.77
CA GLN A 142 0.59 9.77 -5.65
C GLN A 142 0.51 10.36 -4.25
N LYS A 143 -0.67 10.31 -3.63
CA LYS A 143 -0.86 10.85 -2.28
C LYS A 143 -0.06 10.07 -1.24
N LEU A 144 -0.04 8.74 -1.34
CA LEU A 144 0.77 7.92 -0.45
C LEU A 144 2.25 8.24 -0.60
N LEU A 145 2.72 8.34 -1.85
CA LEU A 145 4.12 8.67 -2.11
C LEU A 145 4.45 10.08 -1.60
N ALA A 146 3.54 11.04 -1.78
CA ALA A 146 3.73 12.40 -1.30
C ALA A 146 3.87 12.45 0.22
N LEU A 147 3.10 11.65 0.95
CA LEU A 147 3.23 11.53 2.40
C LEU A 147 4.65 11.08 2.79
N GLU A 148 5.29 10.31 1.91
CA GLU A 148 6.64 9.80 2.13
C GLU A 148 7.73 10.70 1.53
N GLY A 149 7.35 11.86 1.00
CA GLY A 149 8.28 12.81 0.43
C GLY A 149 8.60 12.59 -1.04
N VAL A 150 7.86 11.72 -1.73
CA VAL A 150 8.05 11.45 -3.17
C VAL A 150 6.91 12.11 -3.94
N HIS A 151 7.24 13.05 -4.83
CA HIS A 151 6.24 13.86 -5.53
C HIS A 151 6.25 13.64 -7.03
N PHE A 152 5.07 13.36 -7.59
CA PHE A 152 4.83 13.22 -9.03
C PHE A 152 3.73 14.16 -9.53
N ASP A 153 3.26 15.04 -8.66
CA ASP A 153 2.11 15.91 -8.93
C ASP A 153 2.49 17.21 -9.60
N ARG A 154 3.77 17.40 -9.88
CA ARG A 154 4.25 18.63 -10.50
C ARG A 154 4.24 18.51 -12.00
N ALA A 155 4.20 19.66 -12.67
CA ALA A 155 4.41 19.70 -14.09
C ALA A 155 5.70 18.96 -14.45
N PRO A 156 5.75 18.36 -15.65
CA PRO A 156 6.96 17.66 -16.06
C PRO A 156 8.16 18.54 -15.92
N ARG A 157 9.24 17.99 -15.35
CA ARG A 157 10.47 18.71 -15.24
C ARG A 157 11.12 18.80 -16.61
N LEU A 158 11.72 19.92 -16.86
CA LEU A 158 12.56 20.03 -18.03
C LEU A 158 13.77 19.11 -17.85
N PRO A 159 14.38 18.66 -18.95
CA PRO A 159 15.60 17.88 -18.86
C PRO A 159 16.62 18.62 -18.00
N GLY A 160 17.24 17.90 -17.09
CA GLY A 160 18.18 18.47 -16.16
C GLY A 160 17.57 18.93 -14.86
N PHE A 161 16.29 18.77 -14.69
CA PHE A 161 15.61 19.06 -13.43
C PHE A 161 15.36 17.81 -12.66
#